data_452115adba821098be46e653b5b74f81
#
_entry.id   452115adba821098be46e653b5b74f81
#
_cell.length_a   1.000
_cell.length_b   1.000
_cell.length_c   1.000
_cell.angle_alpha   90.00
_cell.angle_beta   90.00
_cell.angle_gamma   90.00
#
_symmetry.space_group_name_H-M   'P 1'
#
loop_
_entity.id
_entity.type
_entity.pdbx_description
1 polymer ?
#
loop_
_entity_poly.entity_id
_entity_poly.type
_entity_poly.pdbx_seq_one_letter_code
_entity_poly.pdbx_strand_id
1 'polypeptide(L)'
;PLTIEFGSRALEITTEAKVSVAYDANRMPSIPHPPYIQCKAVWDTGAMSSVITPTLARKLGLFSLGLVKMHHANGDSMVNTYMINLLLPNKMEVSTLYVMEGDMTDNDILIGMDVITLCDFAITNKDGKTVFSFDIPSTRITDYTIE
;
A
#
# COMPACT_ATOMS: atom_id res chain seq x y z
N PRO A 1 -7.24 7.80 12.08
CA PRO A 1 -5.80 8.07 12.09
C PRO A 1 -5.03 6.98 12.82
N LEU A 2 -3.77 6.83 12.47
CA LEU A 2 -2.86 5.89 13.11
C LEU A 2 -1.47 6.51 13.21
N THR A 3 -0.79 6.26 14.34
CA THR A 3 0.59 6.68 14.55
C THR A 3 1.42 5.46 14.96
N ILE A 4 2.58 5.32 14.33
CA ILE A 4 3.54 4.24 14.61
C ILE A 4 4.88 4.86 14.98
N GLU A 5 5.42 4.46 16.12
CA GLU A 5 6.73 4.87 16.60
C GLU A 5 7.74 3.75 16.38
N PHE A 6 8.85 4.07 15.73
CA PHE A 6 9.87 3.07 15.40
C PHE A 6 10.95 2.89 16.47
N GLY A 7 11.00 3.76 17.48
CA GLY A 7 11.97 3.68 18.57
C GLY A 7 13.39 4.12 18.22
N SER A 8 13.73 4.19 16.93
CA SER A 8 15.00 4.67 16.39
C SER A 8 14.76 5.27 15.01
N ARG A 9 15.85 5.68 14.33
CA ARG A 9 15.76 6.16 12.96
C ARG A 9 15.41 5.02 12.03
N ALA A 10 14.29 5.16 11.29
CA ALA A 10 13.86 4.20 10.28
C ALA A 10 14.22 4.73 8.88
N LEU A 11 14.85 3.88 8.07
CA LEU A 11 15.19 4.20 6.68
C LEU A 11 14.11 3.75 5.71
N GLU A 12 13.19 2.92 6.17
CA GLU A 12 11.99 2.51 5.46
C GLU A 12 10.79 2.64 6.38
N ILE A 13 9.68 3.07 5.84
CA ILE A 13 8.41 3.08 6.57
C ILE A 13 7.67 1.80 6.23
N THR A 14 7.63 0.89 7.17
CA THR A 14 6.95 -0.39 7.03
C THR A 14 5.82 -0.51 8.04
N THR A 15 4.72 -1.10 7.61
CA THR A 15 3.56 -1.37 8.46
C THR A 15 3.01 -2.74 8.15
N GLU A 16 2.11 -3.20 9.01
CA GLU A 16 1.22 -4.29 8.67
C GLU A 16 0.16 -3.77 7.69
N ALA A 17 -0.37 -4.67 6.89
CA ALA A 17 -1.54 -4.45 6.07
C ALA A 17 -2.19 -5.81 5.81
N LYS A 18 -3.42 -5.80 5.30
CA LYS A 18 -4.07 -7.04 4.86
C LYS A 18 -4.56 -6.86 3.44
N VAL A 19 -4.47 -7.90 2.66
CA VAL A 19 -4.85 -7.88 1.24
C VAL A 19 -5.80 -9.02 0.96
N SER A 20 -6.84 -8.73 0.19
CA SER A 20 -7.76 -9.74 -0.34
C SER A 20 -7.90 -9.59 -1.84
N VAL A 21 -8.54 -10.58 -2.48
CA VAL A 21 -9.01 -10.38 -3.84
C VAL A 21 -9.99 -9.21 -3.87
N ALA A 22 -10.10 -8.55 -5.02
CA ALA A 22 -10.97 -7.38 -5.15
C ALA A 22 -12.42 -7.71 -4.81
N TYR A 23 -13.05 -6.82 -4.05
CA TYR A 23 -14.42 -6.99 -3.58
C TYR A 23 -15.08 -5.63 -3.42
N ASP A 24 -16.29 -5.51 -3.92
CA ASP A 24 -17.14 -4.34 -3.74
C ASP A 24 -18.50 -4.80 -3.23
N ALA A 25 -18.79 -4.49 -1.97
CA ALA A 25 -20.04 -4.88 -1.32
C ALA A 25 -21.28 -4.31 -2.02
N ASN A 26 -21.15 -3.15 -2.66
CA ASN A 26 -22.25 -2.50 -3.39
C ASN A 26 -22.61 -3.27 -4.67
N ARG A 27 -21.63 -3.91 -5.31
CA ARG A 27 -21.81 -4.69 -6.53
C ARG A 27 -22.08 -6.16 -6.25
N MET A 28 -21.70 -6.64 -5.07
CA MET A 28 -21.75 -8.05 -4.68
C MET A 28 -22.43 -8.23 -3.33
N PRO A 29 -23.67 -7.73 -3.14
CA PRO A 29 -24.30 -7.70 -1.82
C PRO A 29 -24.57 -9.09 -1.23
N SER A 30 -24.67 -10.12 -2.08
CA SER A 30 -24.94 -11.50 -1.64
C SER A 30 -23.69 -12.33 -1.42
N ILE A 31 -22.50 -11.78 -1.71
CA ILE A 31 -21.22 -12.49 -1.59
C ILE A 31 -20.49 -11.96 -0.38
N PRO A 32 -20.04 -12.82 0.55
CA PRO A 32 -19.27 -12.38 1.70
C PRO A 32 -17.90 -11.84 1.26
N HIS A 33 -17.34 -10.96 2.05
CA HIS A 33 -16.01 -10.43 1.80
C HIS A 33 -14.98 -11.58 1.75
N PRO A 34 -14.13 -11.64 0.71
CA PRO A 34 -13.08 -12.66 0.65
C PRO A 34 -12.13 -12.55 1.85
N PRO A 35 -11.47 -13.64 2.24
CA PRO A 35 -10.54 -13.60 3.35
C PRO A 35 -9.32 -12.74 3.02
N TYR A 36 -8.81 -12.06 4.05
CA TYR A 36 -7.58 -11.30 3.96
C TYR A 36 -6.36 -12.17 4.23
N ILE A 37 -5.24 -11.82 3.61
CA ILE A 37 -3.90 -12.33 3.95
C ILE A 37 -3.16 -11.21 4.65
N GLN A 38 -2.56 -11.52 5.80
CA GLN A 38 -1.69 -10.60 6.54
C GLN A 38 -0.42 -10.35 5.73
N CYS A 39 -0.06 -9.08 5.55
CA CYS A 39 1.07 -8.66 4.73
C CYS A 39 1.97 -7.69 5.48
N LYS A 40 3.22 -7.64 5.05
CA LYS A 40 4.16 -6.58 5.42
C LYS A 40 4.22 -5.58 4.26
N ALA A 41 3.91 -4.33 4.57
CA ALA A 41 3.84 -3.25 3.59
C ALA A 41 4.99 -2.27 3.77
N VAL A 42 5.56 -1.80 2.66
CA VAL A 42 6.47 -0.65 2.63
C VAL A 42 5.77 0.51 1.95
N TRP A 43 5.86 1.70 2.54
CA TRP A 43 5.27 2.92 2.00
C TRP A 43 6.35 3.67 1.21
N ASP A 44 6.05 4.00 -0.06
CA ASP A 44 7.03 4.55 -0.99
C ASP A 44 6.45 5.72 -1.78
N THR A 45 6.84 6.95 -1.41
CA THR A 45 6.43 8.16 -2.12
C THR A 45 7.08 8.30 -3.50
N GLY A 46 8.10 7.49 -3.79
CA GLY A 46 8.77 7.46 -5.09
C GLY A 46 8.09 6.57 -6.11
N ALA A 47 7.06 5.81 -5.72
CA ALA A 47 6.34 4.93 -6.62
C ALA A 47 4.97 5.54 -6.96
N MET A 48 4.63 5.59 -8.25
CA MET A 48 3.32 6.08 -8.69
C MET A 48 2.22 5.06 -8.41
N SER A 49 2.53 3.78 -8.54
CA SER A 49 1.57 2.68 -8.39
C SER A 49 2.00 1.72 -7.30
N SER A 50 1.02 1.16 -6.59
CA SER A 50 1.27 0.09 -5.64
C SER A 50 1.65 -1.20 -6.36
N VAL A 51 2.44 -2.04 -5.68
CA VAL A 51 3.05 -3.25 -6.24
C VAL A 51 2.86 -4.39 -5.26
N ILE A 52 2.51 -5.57 -5.75
CA ILE A 52 2.48 -6.79 -4.94
C ILE A 52 3.47 -7.82 -5.48
N THR A 53 3.97 -8.68 -4.61
CA THR A 53 4.89 -9.74 -5.02
C THR A 53 4.16 -10.85 -5.78
N PRO A 54 4.87 -11.57 -6.67
CA PRO A 54 4.31 -12.77 -7.30
C PRO A 54 3.84 -13.81 -6.28
N THR A 55 4.54 -13.93 -5.16
CA THR A 55 4.17 -14.84 -4.07
C THR A 55 2.82 -14.49 -3.48
N LEU A 56 2.57 -13.20 -3.20
CA LEU A 56 1.28 -12.75 -2.67
C LEU A 56 0.15 -12.98 -3.70
N ALA A 57 0.41 -12.67 -4.97
CA ALA A 57 -0.56 -12.89 -6.05
C ALA A 57 -0.98 -14.36 -6.13
N ARG A 58 -0.02 -15.28 -6.02
CA ARG A 58 -0.30 -16.73 -6.02
C ARG A 58 -1.09 -17.16 -4.79
N LYS A 59 -0.72 -16.66 -3.60
CA LYS A 59 -1.44 -16.98 -2.36
C LYS A 59 -2.90 -16.55 -2.41
N LEU A 60 -3.18 -15.41 -3.05
CA LEU A 60 -4.53 -14.90 -3.22
C LEU A 60 -5.28 -15.58 -4.37
N GLY A 61 -4.58 -16.33 -5.22
CA GLY A 61 -5.19 -16.94 -6.40
C GLY A 61 -5.62 -15.92 -7.45
N LEU A 62 -4.89 -14.82 -7.58
CA LEU A 62 -5.26 -13.75 -8.50
C LEU A 62 -5.01 -14.15 -9.96
N PHE A 63 -5.90 -13.69 -10.84
CA PHE A 63 -5.73 -13.79 -12.28
C PHE A 63 -5.22 -12.45 -12.81
N SER A 64 -4.23 -12.52 -13.72
CA SER A 64 -3.71 -11.31 -14.36
C SER A 64 -4.78 -10.62 -15.19
N LEU A 65 -4.86 -9.30 -15.05
CA LEU A 65 -5.72 -8.45 -15.89
C LEU A 65 -5.04 -8.08 -17.21
N GLY A 66 -3.75 -8.40 -17.35
CA GLY A 66 -2.95 -8.08 -18.52
C GLY A 66 -1.54 -7.68 -18.13
N LEU A 67 -0.72 -7.47 -19.13
CA LEU A 67 0.67 -7.05 -18.96
C LEU A 67 0.81 -5.56 -19.20
N VAL A 68 1.59 -4.90 -18.38
CA VAL A 68 1.97 -3.49 -18.57
C VAL A 68 3.47 -3.35 -18.49
N LYS A 69 4.00 -2.30 -19.11
CA LYS A 69 5.42 -1.99 -19.05
C LYS A 69 5.73 -1.30 -17.72
N MET A 70 6.69 -1.84 -16.99
CA MET A 70 7.21 -1.23 -15.77
C MET A 70 8.64 -0.73 -16.05
N HIS A 71 8.88 0.54 -15.74
CA HIS A 71 10.20 1.14 -15.83
C HIS A 71 10.95 0.94 -14.52
N HIS A 72 12.20 0.48 -14.61
CA HIS A 72 13.08 0.31 -13.45
C HIS A 72 14.53 0.58 -13.83
N ALA A 73 15.43 0.58 -12.83
CA ALA A 73 16.83 0.96 -13.01
C ALA A 73 17.58 0.13 -14.07
N ASN A 74 17.19 -1.13 -14.26
CA ASN A 74 17.82 -2.05 -15.21
C ASN A 74 17.10 -2.10 -16.57
N GLY A 75 16.21 -1.16 -16.86
CA GLY A 75 15.43 -1.11 -18.09
C GLY A 75 13.93 -1.34 -17.84
N ASP A 76 13.23 -1.78 -18.88
CA ASP A 76 11.79 -2.00 -18.83
C ASP A 76 11.47 -3.50 -18.74
N SER A 77 10.41 -3.84 -18.03
CA SER A 77 9.85 -5.18 -17.95
C SER A 77 8.36 -5.15 -18.20
N MET A 78 7.83 -6.23 -18.79
CA MET A 78 6.37 -6.44 -18.84
C MET A 78 5.97 -7.21 -17.59
N VAL A 79 5.02 -6.67 -16.83
CA VAL A 79 4.57 -7.26 -15.57
C VAL A 79 3.07 -7.48 -15.57
N ASN A 80 2.63 -8.49 -14.84
CA ASN A 80 1.21 -8.72 -14.60
C ASN A 80 0.60 -7.63 -13.76
N THR A 81 -0.69 -7.45 -13.92
CA THR A 81 -1.50 -6.51 -13.14
C THR A 81 -2.67 -7.23 -12.51
N TYR A 82 -3.12 -6.72 -11.38
CA TYR A 82 -4.19 -7.34 -10.61
C TYR A 82 -5.09 -6.27 -9.98
N MET A 83 -6.26 -6.69 -9.53
CA MET A 83 -7.14 -5.91 -8.68
C MET A 83 -7.20 -6.53 -7.30
N ILE A 84 -7.05 -5.74 -6.26
CA ILE A 84 -7.10 -6.18 -4.87
C ILE A 84 -7.93 -5.25 -4.01
N ASN A 85 -8.27 -5.69 -2.80
CA ASN A 85 -8.68 -4.81 -1.72
C ASN A 85 -7.52 -4.73 -0.72
N LEU A 86 -7.22 -3.54 -0.27
CA LEU A 86 -6.14 -3.26 0.69
C LEU A 86 -6.75 -2.74 1.98
N LEU A 87 -6.56 -3.49 3.07
CA LEU A 87 -6.94 -3.04 4.40
C LEU A 87 -5.73 -2.44 5.09
N LEU A 88 -5.77 -1.14 5.32
CA LEU A 88 -4.71 -0.38 5.98
C LEU A 88 -4.70 -0.67 7.49
N PRO A 89 -3.58 -0.43 8.19
CA PRO A 89 -3.49 -0.77 9.62
C PRO A 89 -4.43 0.03 10.52
N ASN A 90 -5.02 1.13 10.05
CA ASN A 90 -6.08 1.86 10.74
C ASN A 90 -7.48 1.29 10.47
N LYS A 91 -7.56 0.13 9.82
CA LYS A 91 -8.78 -0.60 9.44
C LYS A 91 -9.63 0.08 8.36
N MET A 92 -9.10 1.06 7.67
CA MET A 92 -9.72 1.63 6.46
C MET A 92 -9.36 0.79 5.25
N GLU A 93 -10.35 0.44 4.43
CA GLU A 93 -10.17 -0.38 3.24
C GLU A 93 -10.13 0.49 1.99
N VAL A 94 -9.12 0.24 1.15
CA VAL A 94 -9.06 0.74 -0.22
C VAL A 94 -9.58 -0.37 -1.12
N SER A 95 -10.79 -0.20 -1.63
CA SER A 95 -11.46 -1.22 -2.45
C SER A 95 -11.04 -1.11 -3.91
N THR A 96 -10.94 -2.25 -4.58
CA THR A 96 -10.68 -2.34 -6.01
C THR A 96 -9.46 -1.53 -6.47
N LEU A 97 -8.34 -1.73 -5.76
CA LEU A 97 -7.07 -1.11 -6.08
C LEU A 97 -6.37 -1.89 -7.19
N TYR A 98 -6.02 -1.20 -8.27
CA TYR A 98 -5.23 -1.75 -9.37
C TYR A 98 -3.74 -1.74 -8.97
N VAL A 99 -3.09 -2.89 -9.07
CA VAL A 99 -1.68 -3.03 -8.65
C VAL A 99 -0.86 -3.74 -9.72
N MET A 100 0.44 -3.47 -9.73
CA MET A 100 1.41 -4.16 -10.56
C MET A 100 2.08 -5.27 -9.78
N GLU A 101 2.63 -6.25 -10.50
CA GLU A 101 3.46 -7.30 -9.91
C GLU A 101 4.93 -6.87 -9.94
N GLY A 102 5.63 -7.09 -8.85
CA GLY A 102 7.07 -6.82 -8.77
C GLY A 102 7.72 -7.56 -7.62
N ASP A 103 8.97 -7.95 -7.80
CA ASP A 103 9.74 -8.63 -6.76
C ASP A 103 10.17 -7.63 -5.69
N MET A 104 10.03 -8.05 -4.45
CA MET A 104 10.51 -7.30 -3.28
C MET A 104 11.11 -8.26 -2.27
N THR A 105 12.12 -7.77 -1.56
CA THR A 105 12.71 -8.48 -0.44
C THR A 105 12.07 -7.98 0.84
N ASP A 106 11.69 -8.89 1.75
CA ASP A 106 11.16 -8.60 3.09
C ASP A 106 9.78 -7.92 3.14
N ASN A 107 9.18 -7.55 2.02
CA ASN A 107 7.84 -6.96 1.98
C ASN A 107 6.96 -7.70 0.98
N ASP A 108 5.66 -7.69 1.23
CA ASP A 108 4.66 -8.33 0.37
C ASP A 108 3.98 -7.35 -0.57
N ILE A 109 3.85 -6.11 -0.13
CA ILE A 109 3.21 -5.03 -0.87
C ILE A 109 3.98 -3.73 -0.69
N LEU A 110 4.09 -2.98 -1.79
CA LEU A 110 4.57 -1.60 -1.79
C LEU A 110 3.38 -0.70 -2.01
N ILE A 111 3.17 0.23 -1.07
CA ILE A 111 2.09 1.21 -1.12
C ILE A 111 2.66 2.48 -1.75
N GLY A 112 2.20 2.80 -2.94
CA GLY A 112 2.67 3.95 -3.71
C GLY A 112 1.77 5.18 -3.58
N MET A 113 2.04 6.17 -4.41
CA MET A 113 1.30 7.43 -4.40
C MET A 113 -0.17 7.28 -4.77
N ASP A 114 -0.54 6.22 -5.47
CA ASP A 114 -1.95 5.92 -5.77
C ASP A 114 -2.80 5.78 -4.49
N VAL A 115 -2.23 5.27 -3.41
CA VAL A 115 -2.87 5.19 -2.10
C VAL A 115 -2.53 6.41 -1.24
N ILE A 116 -1.25 6.80 -1.23
CA ILE A 116 -0.77 7.90 -0.38
C ILE A 116 -1.52 9.21 -0.67
N THR A 117 -1.87 9.47 -1.93
CA THR A 117 -2.63 10.67 -2.30
C THR A 117 -4.07 10.68 -1.78
N LEU A 118 -4.56 9.55 -1.26
CA LEU A 118 -5.85 9.50 -0.56
C LEU A 118 -5.73 9.89 0.91
N CYS A 119 -4.52 10.01 1.41
CA CYS A 119 -4.21 10.15 2.84
C CYS A 119 -3.59 11.49 3.16
N ASP A 120 -3.71 11.89 4.41
CA ASP A 120 -2.73 12.76 5.05
C ASP A 120 -1.69 11.87 5.70
N PHE A 121 -0.40 12.11 5.46
CA PHE A 121 0.61 11.37 6.19
C PHE A 121 1.84 12.21 6.47
N ALA A 122 2.51 11.91 7.59
CA ALA A 122 3.66 12.65 8.03
C ALA A 122 4.72 11.72 8.61
N ILE A 123 5.97 12.07 8.40
CA ILE A 123 7.12 11.41 8.99
C ILE A 123 7.90 12.47 9.76
N THR A 124 8.14 12.23 11.04
CA THR A 124 8.95 13.08 11.89
C THR A 124 10.08 12.29 12.53
N ASN A 125 11.16 12.96 12.93
CA ASN A 125 12.37 12.29 13.41
C ASN A 125 12.99 13.00 14.62
N LYS A 126 12.15 13.48 15.51
CA LYS A 126 12.64 14.17 16.70
C LYS A 126 13.48 13.23 17.59
N ASP A 127 14.61 13.71 18.05
CA ASP A 127 15.54 12.98 18.91
C ASP A 127 16.02 11.64 18.29
N GLY A 128 16.11 11.58 16.97
CA GLY A 128 16.57 10.39 16.26
C GLY A 128 15.56 9.25 16.21
N LYS A 129 14.30 9.52 16.51
CA LYS A 129 13.22 8.52 16.49
C LYS A 129 12.22 8.84 15.40
N THR A 130 12.08 7.93 14.46
CA THR A 130 11.11 8.07 13.38
C THR A 130 9.71 7.77 13.89
N VAL A 131 8.79 8.67 13.59
CA VAL A 131 7.35 8.50 13.86
C VAL A 131 6.62 8.69 12.54
N PHE A 132 5.80 7.72 12.18
CA PHE A 132 4.93 7.74 11.02
C PHE A 132 3.49 7.86 11.45
N SER A 133 2.78 8.82 10.88
CA SER A 133 1.36 9.04 11.20
C SER A 133 0.57 9.27 9.92
N PHE A 134 -0.62 8.70 9.83
CA PHE A 134 -1.48 8.93 8.69
C PHE A 134 -2.96 8.93 9.07
N ASP A 135 -3.75 9.55 8.20
CA ASP A 135 -5.20 9.57 8.27
C ASP A 135 -5.78 9.48 6.86
N ILE A 136 -6.90 8.82 6.71
CA ILE A 136 -7.61 8.68 5.44
C ILE A 136 -9.12 8.83 5.70
N PRO A 137 -9.85 9.62 4.90
CA PRO A 137 -9.38 10.41 3.76
C PRO A 137 -8.56 11.64 4.19
N SER A 138 -7.89 12.26 3.23
CA SER A 138 -7.15 13.50 3.46
C SER A 138 -8.09 14.63 3.84
N THR A 139 -7.79 15.31 4.95
CA THR A 139 -8.66 16.37 5.50
C THR A 139 -7.92 17.64 5.89
N ARG A 140 -6.59 17.67 5.79
CA ARG A 140 -5.78 18.80 6.27
C ARG A 140 -4.63 19.14 5.33
N ILE A 141 -4.14 20.37 5.48
CA ILE A 141 -2.90 20.81 4.88
C ILE A 141 -1.92 21.08 6.03
N THR A 142 -0.74 20.49 5.98
CA THR A 142 0.33 20.77 6.93
C THR A 142 1.35 21.68 6.27
N ASP A 143 1.56 22.85 6.85
CA ASP A 143 2.49 23.84 6.35
C ASP A 143 3.37 24.31 7.50
N TYR A 144 4.63 23.91 7.50
CA TYR A 144 5.58 24.26 8.55
C TYR A 144 6.05 25.71 8.49
N THR A 145 5.65 26.47 7.47
CA THR A 145 6.05 27.85 7.32
C THR A 145 5.11 28.85 8.00
N ILE A 146 3.97 28.40 8.46
CA ILE A 146 2.91 29.23 9.03
C ILE A 146 2.54 28.86 10.46
N GLU A 147 3.45 28.39 11.24
CA GLU A 147 3.22 28.11 12.67
C GLU A 147 2.89 29.36 13.48
#